data_d2723945968be0aa9ad30a4761734c96
#
_entry.id   d2723945968be0aa9ad30a4761734c96
#
_cell.length_a   1.000
_cell.length_b   1.000
_cell.length_c   1.000
_cell.angle_alpha   90.00
_cell.angle_beta   90.00
_cell.angle_gamma   90.00
#
_symmetry.space_group_name_H-M   'P 1'
#
loop_
_entity.id
_entity.type
_entity.pdbx_description
1 polymer ?
#
loop_
_entity_poly.entity_id
_entity_poly.type
_entity_poly.pdbx_seq_one_letter_code
_entity_poly.pdbx_strand_id
1 'polypeptide(L)'
;MKNGLFLASITLLFCWSCIGDDFINDFVDPEIRINTTPDSLTIDSSFQYSARYFNNVGVETDVQFDWLSSDPSIASVDGLGNVTAHTLGSVEISASYSDGMNTASATATLHTAETPIVIIEEQPDTLVGRVETTTFYTLRGDFTLREDLDQGTIVLSFADDYRADTALPGLYVYLSNNPNTTANAYEIGEVTNFSGAHQYTIPDVAIDQYAYVLYFCKPFNVKVGDGEILTP
;
A
#
# COMPACT_ATOMS: atom_id res chain seq x y z
N MET A 1 -21.58 13.26 78.79
CA MET A 1 -20.46 12.78 77.95
C MET A 1 -21.08 12.22 76.70
N LYS A 2 -21.06 12.96 75.58
CA LYS A 2 -21.70 12.59 74.32
C LYS A 2 -20.55 12.20 73.34
N ASN A 3 -20.50 10.91 72.96
CA ASN A 3 -19.59 10.41 71.96
C ASN A 3 -20.24 10.64 70.55
N GLY A 4 -19.64 11.55 69.82
CA GLY A 4 -20.02 11.73 68.39
C GLY A 4 -19.23 10.76 67.50
N LEU A 5 -19.97 9.91 66.82
CA LEU A 5 -19.47 8.97 65.83
C LEU A 5 -19.37 9.70 64.48
N PHE A 6 -18.14 9.98 64.00
CA PHE A 6 -17.91 10.50 62.63
C PHE A 6 -17.99 9.35 61.66
N LEU A 7 -19.02 9.32 60.86
CA LEU A 7 -19.11 8.43 59.70
C LEU A 7 -18.37 9.09 58.53
N ALA A 8 -17.20 8.55 58.20
CA ALA A 8 -16.49 8.95 56.98
C ALA A 8 -17.12 8.22 55.78
N SER A 9 -17.84 8.99 54.97
CA SER A 9 -18.40 8.49 53.70
C SER A 9 -17.25 8.41 52.66
N ILE A 10 -16.84 7.20 52.34
CA ILE A 10 -15.91 6.95 51.24
C ILE A 10 -16.73 6.95 49.96
N THR A 11 -16.64 8.05 49.19
CA THR A 11 -17.23 8.15 47.86
C THR A 11 -16.29 7.41 46.87
N LEU A 12 -16.70 6.21 46.48
CA LEU A 12 -15.99 5.42 45.46
C LEU A 12 -16.29 6.07 44.10
N LEU A 13 -15.34 6.83 43.58
CA LEU A 13 -15.34 7.31 42.18
C LEU A 13 -15.14 6.10 41.25
N PHE A 14 -16.22 5.61 40.68
CA PHE A 14 -16.17 4.74 39.53
C PHE A 14 -15.74 5.57 38.32
N CYS A 15 -14.45 5.53 37.98
CA CYS A 15 -13.99 5.90 36.66
C CYS A 15 -14.56 4.87 35.67
N TRP A 16 -15.69 5.17 35.05
CA TRP A 16 -16.07 4.52 33.82
C TRP A 16 -15.08 4.99 32.77
N SER A 17 -14.00 4.22 32.61
CA SER A 17 -13.22 4.24 31.41
C SER A 17 -14.15 3.71 30.30
N CYS A 18 -14.68 4.61 29.48
CA CYS A 18 -15.17 4.25 28.17
C CYS A 18 -13.96 3.78 27.37
N ILE A 19 -13.64 2.51 27.44
CA ILE A 19 -12.97 1.82 26.35
C ILE A 19 -14.07 1.67 25.30
N GLY A 20 -14.19 2.66 24.40
CA GLY A 20 -14.94 2.47 23.18
C GLY A 20 -14.26 1.31 22.46
N ASP A 21 -15.00 0.23 22.18
CA ASP A 21 -14.61 -0.69 21.13
C ASP A 21 -14.59 0.15 19.86
N ASP A 22 -13.44 0.70 19.50
CA ASP A 22 -13.21 1.21 18.16
C ASP A 22 -13.33 -0.01 17.25
N PHE A 23 -14.48 -0.17 16.62
CA PHE A 23 -14.63 -1.05 15.48
C PHE A 23 -13.83 -0.42 14.33
N ILE A 24 -12.52 -0.69 14.31
CA ILE A 24 -11.70 -0.38 13.17
C ILE A 24 -12.23 -1.27 12.05
N ASN A 25 -12.78 -0.65 11.02
CA ASN A 25 -13.14 -1.38 9.82
C ASN A 25 -11.85 -1.74 9.09
N ASP A 26 -11.33 -2.93 9.37
CA ASP A 26 -10.09 -3.44 8.77
C ASP A 26 -10.28 -3.91 7.33
N PHE A 27 -11.49 -3.80 6.78
CA PHE A 27 -11.79 -4.21 5.43
C PHE A 27 -11.41 -3.12 4.42
N VAL A 28 -10.76 -3.57 3.35
CA VAL A 28 -10.47 -2.83 2.12
C VAL A 28 -11.03 -3.60 0.93
N ASP A 29 -11.24 -2.93 -0.19
CA ASP A 29 -11.64 -3.65 -1.40
C ASP A 29 -10.48 -4.55 -1.86
N PRO A 30 -10.76 -5.81 -2.26
CA PRO A 30 -9.75 -6.69 -2.83
C PRO A 30 -9.19 -6.09 -4.13
N GLU A 31 -7.88 -6.22 -4.33
CA GLU A 31 -7.17 -5.62 -5.43
C GLU A 31 -6.32 -6.66 -6.18
N ILE A 32 -6.20 -6.51 -7.51
CA ILE A 32 -5.19 -7.17 -8.32
C ILE A 32 -4.25 -6.10 -8.86
N ARG A 33 -2.95 -6.34 -8.75
CA ARG A 33 -1.91 -5.54 -9.39
C ARG A 33 -1.21 -6.39 -10.44
N ILE A 34 -1.25 -5.96 -11.69
CA ILE A 34 -0.46 -6.55 -12.77
C ILE A 34 0.93 -5.95 -12.66
N ASN A 35 1.91 -6.82 -12.43
CA ASN A 35 3.32 -6.43 -12.37
C ASN A 35 3.85 -6.33 -13.78
N THR A 36 4.94 -5.67 -13.97
CA THR A 36 5.73 -5.58 -15.20
C THR A 36 4.99 -5.89 -16.50
N THR A 37 4.55 -4.86 -17.20
CA THR A 37 3.92 -4.99 -18.52
C THR A 37 4.80 -4.29 -19.57
N PRO A 38 5.09 -4.91 -20.71
CA PRO A 38 5.76 -4.21 -21.79
C PRO A 38 4.79 -3.20 -22.42
N ASP A 39 5.23 -1.99 -22.71
CA ASP A 39 4.44 -1.01 -23.48
C ASP A 39 4.11 -1.52 -24.87
N SER A 40 5.00 -2.34 -25.45
CA SER A 40 4.77 -2.97 -26.72
C SER A 40 5.48 -4.31 -26.87
N LEU A 41 4.89 -5.18 -27.67
CA LEU A 41 5.39 -6.51 -27.99
C LEU A 41 5.53 -6.69 -29.50
N THR A 42 6.65 -7.22 -29.94
CA THR A 42 6.85 -7.52 -31.37
C THR A 42 5.92 -8.65 -31.82
N ILE A 43 5.37 -8.56 -33.02
CA ILE A 43 4.58 -9.66 -33.62
C ILE A 43 5.42 -10.95 -33.59
N ASP A 44 4.74 -12.07 -33.33
CA ASP A 44 5.30 -13.42 -33.14
C ASP A 44 6.20 -13.59 -31.91
N SER A 45 6.27 -12.58 -31.02
CA SER A 45 6.95 -12.73 -29.73
C SER A 45 5.95 -12.92 -28.58
N SER A 46 6.45 -13.41 -27.45
CA SER A 46 5.66 -13.63 -26.24
C SER A 46 6.31 -12.99 -25.04
N PHE A 47 5.47 -12.59 -24.07
CA PHE A 47 5.90 -12.01 -22.80
C PHE A 47 5.05 -12.57 -21.65
N GLN A 48 5.69 -12.92 -20.52
CA GLN A 48 5.01 -13.46 -19.36
C GLN A 48 4.52 -12.31 -18.47
N TYR A 49 3.21 -12.09 -18.43
CA TYR A 49 2.57 -11.23 -17.45
C TYR A 49 2.48 -11.95 -16.10
N SER A 50 2.60 -11.19 -15.04
CA SER A 50 2.37 -11.65 -13.68
C SER A 50 1.44 -10.70 -12.94
N ALA A 51 0.74 -11.20 -11.94
CA ALA A 51 -0.13 -10.38 -11.11
C ALA A 51 -0.04 -10.82 -9.64
N ARG A 52 -0.37 -9.91 -8.74
CA ARG A 52 -0.54 -10.16 -7.31
C ARG A 52 -1.98 -9.87 -6.91
N TYR A 53 -2.52 -10.67 -6.01
CA TYR A 53 -3.84 -10.47 -5.43
C TYR A 53 -3.72 -10.10 -3.96
N PHE A 54 -4.36 -9.01 -3.58
CA PHE A 54 -4.51 -8.56 -2.19
C PHE A 54 -5.96 -8.76 -1.78
N ASN A 55 -6.17 -9.49 -0.70
CA ASN A 55 -7.50 -9.81 -0.20
C ASN A 55 -8.15 -8.60 0.51
N ASN A 56 -9.38 -8.80 1.03
CA ASN A 56 -10.17 -7.76 1.67
C ASN A 56 -9.61 -7.21 3.01
N VAL A 57 -8.42 -7.61 3.41
CA VAL A 57 -7.65 -7.03 4.54
C VAL A 57 -6.25 -6.56 4.10
N GLY A 58 -6.00 -6.46 2.79
CA GLY A 58 -4.74 -5.98 2.22
C GLY A 58 -3.59 -6.98 2.30
N VAL A 59 -3.88 -8.26 2.51
CA VAL A 59 -2.85 -9.33 2.55
C VAL A 59 -2.69 -9.94 1.17
N GLU A 60 -1.43 -9.99 0.69
CA GLU A 60 -1.10 -10.72 -0.53
C GLU A 60 -1.39 -12.22 -0.35
N THR A 61 -2.07 -12.81 -1.32
CA THR A 61 -2.49 -14.21 -1.28
C THR A 61 -2.26 -14.85 -2.64
N ASP A 62 -1.60 -15.99 -2.65
CA ASP A 62 -1.39 -16.76 -3.87
C ASP A 62 -2.73 -17.29 -4.41
N VAL A 63 -3.06 -16.90 -5.63
CA VAL A 63 -4.27 -17.32 -6.33
C VAL A 63 -3.95 -17.65 -7.78
N GLN A 64 -4.84 -18.41 -8.43
CA GLN A 64 -4.81 -18.57 -9.87
C GLN A 64 -5.69 -17.51 -10.51
N PHE A 65 -5.11 -16.73 -11.45
CA PHE A 65 -5.83 -15.70 -12.17
C PHE A 65 -6.51 -16.26 -13.41
N ASP A 66 -7.68 -15.72 -13.74
CA ASP A 66 -8.31 -15.85 -15.03
C ASP A 66 -7.81 -14.71 -15.94
N TRP A 67 -6.99 -15.05 -16.93
CA TRP A 67 -6.44 -14.11 -17.88
C TRP A 67 -7.30 -14.01 -19.12
N LEU A 68 -7.52 -12.79 -19.64
CA LEU A 68 -8.33 -12.54 -20.81
C LEU A 68 -7.70 -11.42 -21.66
N SER A 69 -7.70 -11.63 -22.97
CA SER A 69 -7.41 -10.60 -23.97
C SER A 69 -8.72 -10.04 -24.54
N SER A 70 -8.80 -8.72 -24.67
CA SER A 70 -9.96 -8.06 -25.30
C SER A 70 -10.07 -8.35 -26.80
N ASP A 71 -8.93 -8.65 -27.45
CA ASP A 71 -8.87 -9.09 -28.85
C ASP A 71 -7.77 -10.13 -29.07
N PRO A 72 -8.08 -11.43 -28.99
CA PRO A 72 -7.10 -12.49 -29.21
C PRO A 72 -6.48 -12.54 -30.61
N SER A 73 -7.04 -11.83 -31.58
CA SER A 73 -6.46 -11.73 -32.93
C SER A 73 -5.28 -10.76 -32.98
N ILE A 74 -5.23 -9.77 -32.08
CA ILE A 74 -4.11 -8.83 -31.91
C ILE A 74 -3.06 -9.47 -31.01
N ALA A 75 -3.45 -9.90 -29.81
CA ALA A 75 -2.60 -10.67 -28.91
C ALA A 75 -3.45 -11.63 -28.08
N SER A 76 -3.05 -12.88 -27.97
CA SER A 76 -3.67 -13.88 -27.11
C SER A 76 -2.95 -13.98 -25.78
N VAL A 77 -3.66 -14.46 -24.75
CA VAL A 77 -3.07 -14.78 -23.44
C VAL A 77 -3.51 -16.19 -23.03
N ASP A 78 -2.60 -16.95 -22.45
CA ASP A 78 -2.92 -18.27 -21.90
C ASP A 78 -3.30 -18.19 -20.40
N GLY A 79 -3.74 -19.32 -19.84
CA GLY A 79 -4.15 -19.38 -18.41
C GLY A 79 -3.04 -19.17 -17.40
N LEU A 80 -1.79 -19.05 -17.84
CA LEU A 80 -0.64 -18.75 -17.00
C LEU A 80 -0.19 -17.29 -17.15
N GLY A 81 -0.86 -16.49 -18.02
CA GLY A 81 -0.51 -15.11 -18.27
C GLY A 81 0.57 -14.91 -19.34
N ASN A 82 0.91 -15.94 -20.14
CA ASN A 82 1.83 -15.78 -21.24
C ASN A 82 1.11 -15.16 -22.44
N VAL A 83 1.45 -13.92 -22.78
CA VAL A 83 0.85 -13.12 -23.85
C VAL A 83 1.67 -13.28 -25.11
N THR A 84 0.99 -13.58 -26.25
CA THR A 84 1.63 -13.71 -27.57
C THR A 84 0.99 -12.72 -28.54
N ALA A 85 1.82 -11.88 -29.19
CA ALA A 85 1.39 -10.91 -30.19
C ALA A 85 1.23 -11.58 -31.57
N HIS A 86 0.16 -11.26 -32.30
CA HIS A 86 -0.17 -11.85 -33.59
C HIS A 86 -0.25 -10.84 -34.73
N THR A 87 -0.90 -9.69 -34.49
CA THR A 87 -1.08 -8.65 -35.50
C THR A 87 -0.88 -7.27 -34.89
N LEU A 88 -0.66 -6.26 -35.73
CA LEU A 88 -0.56 -4.87 -35.28
C LEU A 88 -1.86 -4.39 -34.66
N GLY A 89 -1.76 -3.70 -33.51
CA GLY A 89 -2.89 -3.08 -32.84
C GLY A 89 -2.62 -2.71 -31.39
N SER A 90 -3.69 -2.43 -30.68
CA SER A 90 -3.70 -2.20 -29.24
C SER A 90 -4.77 -3.08 -28.63
N VAL A 91 -4.45 -3.73 -27.52
CA VAL A 91 -5.33 -4.69 -26.86
C VAL A 91 -5.21 -4.54 -25.33
N GLU A 92 -6.29 -4.81 -24.62
CA GLU A 92 -6.28 -4.87 -23.17
C GLU A 92 -6.10 -6.32 -22.72
N ILE A 93 -5.12 -6.54 -21.84
CA ILE A 93 -4.91 -7.81 -21.13
C ILE A 93 -5.41 -7.63 -19.71
N SER A 94 -6.35 -8.46 -19.30
CA SER A 94 -6.93 -8.40 -17.96
C SER A 94 -6.61 -9.66 -17.17
N ALA A 95 -6.38 -9.47 -15.86
CA ALA A 95 -6.33 -10.51 -14.86
C ALA A 95 -7.54 -10.37 -13.93
N SER A 96 -8.23 -11.46 -13.63
CA SER A 96 -9.35 -11.47 -12.70
C SER A 96 -9.28 -12.66 -11.76
N TYR A 97 -9.88 -12.47 -10.57
CA TYR A 97 -10.04 -13.52 -9.57
C TYR A 97 -11.35 -13.35 -8.82
N SER A 98 -12.01 -14.48 -8.53
CA SER A 98 -13.22 -14.51 -7.70
C SER A 98 -13.24 -15.80 -6.86
N ASP A 99 -13.52 -15.66 -5.57
CA ASP A 99 -13.75 -16.78 -4.63
C ASP A 99 -15.25 -16.98 -4.31
N GLY A 100 -16.12 -16.23 -5.00
CA GLY A 100 -17.57 -16.23 -4.79
C GLY A 100 -18.06 -15.20 -3.76
N MET A 101 -17.18 -14.65 -2.92
CA MET A 101 -17.46 -13.53 -2.00
C MET A 101 -16.71 -12.26 -2.40
N ASN A 102 -15.47 -12.41 -2.82
CA ASN A 102 -14.61 -11.33 -3.26
C ASN A 102 -14.36 -11.44 -4.76
N THR A 103 -14.34 -10.32 -5.45
CA THR A 103 -14.00 -10.26 -6.87
C THR A 103 -13.08 -9.06 -7.07
N ALA A 104 -11.99 -9.28 -7.79
CA ALA A 104 -11.07 -8.23 -8.19
C ALA A 104 -10.65 -8.43 -9.65
N SER A 105 -10.31 -7.34 -10.33
CA SER A 105 -9.77 -7.37 -11.68
C SER A 105 -8.82 -6.20 -11.90
N ALA A 106 -7.83 -6.42 -12.76
CA ALA A 106 -6.92 -5.39 -13.24
C ALA A 106 -6.73 -5.54 -14.76
N THR A 107 -6.41 -4.45 -15.45
CA THR A 107 -6.23 -4.41 -16.89
C THR A 107 -4.97 -3.65 -17.24
N ALA A 108 -4.21 -4.14 -18.21
CA ALA A 108 -3.05 -3.48 -18.78
C ALA A 108 -3.21 -3.36 -20.30
N THR A 109 -2.87 -2.20 -20.85
CA THR A 109 -2.88 -1.98 -22.29
C THR A 109 -1.55 -2.47 -22.89
N LEU A 110 -1.64 -3.23 -23.97
CA LEU A 110 -0.51 -3.70 -24.76
C LEU A 110 -0.63 -3.18 -26.19
N HIS A 111 0.46 -2.62 -26.72
CA HIS A 111 0.63 -2.31 -28.13
C HIS A 111 1.45 -3.39 -28.82
N THR A 112 1.17 -3.68 -30.08
CA THR A 112 1.98 -4.61 -30.89
C THR A 112 2.71 -3.85 -31.99
N ALA A 113 3.91 -4.30 -32.34
CA ALA A 113 4.80 -3.62 -33.28
C ALA A 113 5.47 -4.62 -34.25
N GLU A 114 5.83 -4.17 -35.47
CA GLU A 114 6.56 -5.01 -36.44
C GLU A 114 8.06 -5.12 -36.15
N THR A 115 8.63 -4.15 -35.47
CA THR A 115 10.06 -4.12 -35.14
C THR A 115 10.26 -4.31 -33.64
N PRO A 116 11.36 -4.98 -33.22
CA PRO A 116 11.67 -5.07 -31.81
C PRO A 116 11.78 -3.68 -31.21
N ILE A 117 10.89 -3.35 -30.29
CA ILE A 117 11.05 -2.18 -29.46
C ILE A 117 11.91 -2.63 -28.28
N VAL A 118 12.96 -1.89 -28.00
CA VAL A 118 13.69 -2.08 -26.75
C VAL A 118 12.69 -1.79 -25.65
N ILE A 119 12.23 -2.84 -24.99
CA ILE A 119 11.42 -2.70 -23.78
C ILE A 119 12.35 -2.08 -22.74
N ILE A 120 12.32 -0.76 -22.63
CA ILE A 120 12.81 -0.12 -21.43
C ILE A 120 11.70 -0.40 -20.43
N GLU A 121 11.92 -1.35 -19.53
CA GLU A 121 11.10 -1.45 -18.34
C GLU A 121 11.29 -0.13 -17.59
N GLU A 122 10.49 0.88 -17.95
CA GLU A 122 10.28 2.02 -17.07
C GLU A 122 9.41 1.54 -15.92
N GLN A 123 9.98 0.70 -15.07
CA GLN A 123 9.50 0.62 -13.70
C GLN A 123 9.69 2.03 -13.15
N PRO A 124 8.66 2.67 -12.58
CA PRO A 124 8.83 4.02 -12.09
C PRO A 124 9.96 4.02 -11.07
N ASP A 125 11.09 4.61 -11.44
CA ASP A 125 12.26 4.77 -10.57
C ASP A 125 11.88 5.48 -9.26
N THR A 126 10.70 6.10 -9.25
CA THR A 126 10.23 6.91 -8.12
C THR A 126 8.71 6.94 -8.07
N LEU A 127 8.14 6.51 -6.94
CA LEU A 127 6.76 6.74 -6.57
C LEU A 127 6.66 7.97 -5.68
N VAL A 128 5.51 8.62 -5.64
CA VAL A 128 5.29 9.87 -4.91
C VAL A 128 4.04 9.77 -4.04
N GLY A 129 3.96 10.65 -3.05
CA GLY A 129 2.76 10.79 -2.25
C GLY A 129 2.88 11.92 -1.25
N ARG A 130 1.82 12.09 -0.47
CA ARG A 130 1.76 13.09 0.60
C ARG A 130 1.12 12.44 1.82
N VAL A 131 1.78 12.53 2.97
CA VAL A 131 1.15 12.15 4.25
C VAL A 131 0.32 13.28 4.78
N GLU A 132 -0.88 12.95 5.28
CA GLU A 132 -1.81 13.89 5.89
C GLU A 132 -2.40 13.31 7.17
N THR A 133 -2.75 14.19 8.10
CA THR A 133 -3.38 13.78 9.35
C THR A 133 -4.83 13.34 9.11
N THR A 134 -5.24 12.31 9.83
CA THR A 134 -6.64 11.89 9.95
C THR A 134 -7.21 12.15 11.35
N THR A 135 -6.46 12.88 12.19
CA THR A 135 -6.78 13.16 13.59
C THR A 135 -6.58 14.66 13.93
N PHE A 136 -6.47 14.99 15.23
CA PHE A 136 -6.15 16.34 15.71
C PHE A 136 -4.64 16.62 15.76
N TYR A 137 -3.81 15.60 15.59
CA TYR A 137 -2.36 15.73 15.64
C TYR A 137 -1.82 16.26 14.31
N THR A 138 -0.71 16.95 14.36
CA THR A 138 -0.05 17.43 13.14
C THR A 138 0.64 16.27 12.43
N LEU A 139 0.28 16.05 11.16
CA LEU A 139 1.01 15.21 10.23
C LEU A 139 0.81 15.76 8.82
N ARG A 140 1.91 16.04 8.12
CA ARG A 140 1.90 16.41 6.70
C ARG A 140 3.30 16.30 6.12
N GLY A 141 3.40 16.13 4.82
CA GLY A 141 4.67 16.21 4.09
C GLY A 141 4.61 15.43 2.79
N ASP A 142 5.24 15.97 1.77
CA ASP A 142 5.44 15.27 0.52
C ASP A 142 6.55 14.22 0.69
N PHE A 143 6.39 13.08 0.03
CA PHE A 143 7.40 12.03 0.03
C PHE A 143 7.62 11.44 -1.35
N THR A 144 8.78 10.82 -1.50
CA THR A 144 9.14 9.98 -2.64
C THR A 144 9.56 8.60 -2.13
N LEU A 145 9.23 7.57 -2.88
CA LEU A 145 9.68 6.21 -2.67
C LEU A 145 10.42 5.75 -3.92
N ARG A 146 11.66 5.30 -3.79
CA ARG A 146 12.49 4.86 -4.93
C ARG A 146 13.29 3.63 -4.58
N GLU A 147 13.66 2.86 -5.59
CA GLU A 147 14.59 1.76 -5.43
C GLU A 147 16.04 2.26 -5.35
N ASP A 148 16.81 1.66 -4.47
CA ASP A 148 18.27 1.71 -4.44
C ASP A 148 18.80 0.36 -4.96
N LEU A 149 19.04 0.29 -6.26
CA LEU A 149 19.45 -0.93 -6.94
C LEU A 149 20.83 -1.42 -6.47
N ASP A 150 21.68 -0.52 -5.98
CA ASP A 150 23.02 -0.87 -5.48
C ASP A 150 22.94 -1.61 -4.13
N GLN A 151 21.94 -1.28 -3.33
CA GLN A 151 21.74 -1.84 -1.99
C GLN A 151 20.66 -2.93 -1.96
N GLY A 152 19.82 -3.04 -3.00
CA GLY A 152 18.64 -3.90 -3.00
C GLY A 152 17.60 -3.48 -1.93
N THR A 153 17.44 -2.18 -1.73
CA THR A 153 16.55 -1.59 -0.74
C THR A 153 15.62 -0.56 -1.39
N ILE A 154 14.57 -0.14 -0.71
CA ILE A 154 13.82 1.05 -1.10
C ILE A 154 14.11 2.19 -0.13
N VAL A 155 14.08 3.42 -0.64
CA VAL A 155 14.33 4.65 0.12
C VAL A 155 13.07 5.50 0.12
N LEU A 156 12.48 5.68 1.31
CA LEU A 156 11.39 6.61 1.56
C LEU A 156 11.99 7.95 2.00
N SER A 157 11.82 9.00 1.20
CA SER A 157 12.37 10.34 1.45
C SER A 157 11.26 11.35 1.62
N PHE A 158 11.29 12.10 2.74
CA PHE A 158 10.38 13.21 3.01
C PHE A 158 11.01 14.55 2.63
N ALA A 159 10.18 15.46 2.12
CA ALA A 159 10.57 16.82 1.75
C ALA A 159 10.67 17.77 2.97
N ASP A 160 11.14 19.00 2.75
CA ASP A 160 11.30 20.01 3.80
C ASP A 160 9.98 20.47 4.46
N ASP A 161 8.84 20.21 3.80
CA ASP A 161 7.50 20.54 4.30
C ASP A 161 6.98 19.53 5.34
N TYR A 162 7.71 18.42 5.57
CA TYR A 162 7.32 17.41 6.55
C TYR A 162 7.21 17.98 7.96
N ARG A 163 6.10 17.66 8.61
CA ARG A 163 5.82 17.97 10.02
C ARG A 163 5.06 16.84 10.66
N ALA A 164 5.49 16.40 11.83
CA ALA A 164 4.78 15.48 12.71
C ALA A 164 4.67 16.04 14.11
N ASP A 165 3.65 15.59 14.86
CA ASP A 165 3.42 16.05 16.21
C ASP A 165 4.42 15.44 17.20
N THR A 166 5.07 16.29 18.01
CA THR A 166 6.05 15.86 19.04
C THR A 166 5.39 15.43 20.35
N ALA A 167 4.09 15.65 20.50
CA ALA A 167 3.36 15.31 21.72
C ALA A 167 2.94 13.83 21.78
N LEU A 168 3.13 13.08 20.67
CA LEU A 168 2.76 11.66 20.59
C LEU A 168 3.89 10.78 21.13
N PRO A 169 3.69 10.05 22.23
CA PRO A 169 4.66 9.09 22.71
C PRO A 169 4.64 7.85 21.80
N GLY A 170 5.77 7.55 21.17
CA GLY A 170 5.92 6.37 20.31
C GLY A 170 5.12 6.44 19.02
N LEU A 171 5.32 7.52 18.25
CA LEU A 171 4.86 7.64 16.88
C LEU A 171 5.73 6.78 15.98
N TYR A 172 5.12 5.89 15.20
CA TYR A 172 5.79 4.96 14.29
C TYR A 172 5.30 5.13 12.86
N VAL A 173 6.18 4.84 11.90
CA VAL A 173 5.89 4.85 10.48
C VAL A 173 5.91 3.42 9.93
N TYR A 174 4.99 3.11 9.03
CA TYR A 174 4.76 1.80 8.43
C TYR A 174 4.53 1.93 6.93
N LEU A 175 4.75 0.83 6.19
CA LEU A 175 4.18 0.62 4.87
C LEU A 175 3.01 -0.38 5.01
N SER A 176 1.88 -0.11 4.36
CA SER A 176 0.68 -0.92 4.49
C SER A 176 -0.14 -0.96 3.20
N ASN A 177 -0.90 -2.03 3.00
CA ASN A 177 -1.96 -2.11 2.00
C ASN A 177 -3.35 -1.80 2.58
N ASN A 178 -3.41 -1.53 3.89
CA ASN A 178 -4.63 -1.11 4.57
C ASN A 178 -4.34 0.16 5.39
N PRO A 179 -4.89 1.34 5.01
CA PRO A 179 -4.59 2.59 5.70
C PRO A 179 -5.21 2.69 7.10
N ASN A 180 -6.02 1.70 7.53
CA ASN A 180 -6.77 1.80 8.78
C ASN A 180 -6.15 1.02 9.95
N THR A 181 -5.18 0.13 9.69
CA THR A 181 -4.60 -0.76 10.70
C THR A 181 -3.12 -1.04 10.43
N THR A 182 -2.38 -1.34 11.48
CA THR A 182 -0.99 -1.83 11.40
C THR A 182 -0.91 -3.36 11.25
N ALA A 183 -2.05 -4.05 11.22
CA ALA A 183 -2.06 -5.50 10.96
C ALA A 183 -1.49 -5.77 9.56
N ASN A 184 -0.51 -6.68 9.47
CA ASN A 184 0.21 -7.02 8.23
C ASN A 184 0.98 -5.85 7.57
N ALA A 185 1.17 -4.73 8.26
CA ALA A 185 2.01 -3.64 7.80
C ALA A 185 3.50 -3.95 8.06
N TYR A 186 4.36 -3.43 7.21
CA TYR A 186 5.80 -3.43 7.43
C TYR A 186 6.15 -2.25 8.35
N GLU A 187 6.70 -2.52 9.52
CA GLU A 187 7.14 -1.47 10.45
C GLU A 187 8.51 -0.93 10.01
N ILE A 188 8.55 0.33 9.57
CA ILE A 188 9.81 1.01 9.25
C ILE A 188 10.54 1.39 10.53
N GLY A 189 9.83 1.95 11.52
CA GLY A 189 10.39 2.28 12.82
C GLY A 189 9.75 3.49 13.50
N GLU A 190 10.32 3.84 14.65
CA GLU A 190 9.91 5.01 15.42
C GLU A 190 10.30 6.32 14.71
N VAL A 191 9.40 7.29 14.72
CA VAL A 191 9.66 8.63 14.19
C VAL A 191 10.60 9.35 15.13
N THR A 192 11.81 9.61 14.65
CA THR A 192 12.84 10.38 15.37
C THR A 192 13.00 11.79 14.82
N ASN A 193 12.54 12.02 13.58
CA ASN A 193 12.57 13.32 12.92
C ASN A 193 11.13 13.85 12.78
N PHE A 194 10.84 14.96 13.44
CA PHE A 194 9.50 15.54 13.50
C PHE A 194 9.30 16.72 12.53
N SER A 195 10.34 17.13 11.82
CA SER A 195 10.25 18.24 10.86
C SER A 195 11.41 18.25 9.87
N GLY A 196 11.13 18.67 8.63
CA GLY A 196 12.13 18.83 7.57
C GLY A 196 12.46 17.55 6.83
N ALA A 197 13.33 17.69 5.83
CA ALA A 197 13.75 16.59 4.99
C ALA A 197 14.51 15.52 5.78
N HIS A 198 14.15 14.26 5.53
CA HIS A 198 14.82 13.07 6.09
C HIS A 198 14.44 11.84 5.27
N GLN A 199 15.10 10.72 5.52
CA GLN A 199 14.84 9.48 4.77
C GLN A 199 14.92 8.25 5.68
N TYR A 200 14.25 7.19 5.22
CA TYR A 200 14.34 5.83 5.75
C TYR A 200 14.83 4.90 4.64
N THR A 201 15.77 4.01 4.97
CA THR A 201 16.19 2.91 4.09
C THR A 201 15.47 1.66 4.55
N ILE A 202 14.77 1.00 3.65
CA ILE A 202 13.86 -0.11 3.93
C ILE A 202 14.36 -1.34 3.17
N PRO A 203 14.89 -2.35 3.86
CA PRO A 203 15.34 -3.60 3.24
C PRO A 203 14.19 -4.56 2.97
N ASP A 204 14.41 -5.50 2.07
CA ASP A 204 13.55 -6.67 1.84
C ASP A 204 12.09 -6.34 1.45
N VAL A 205 11.87 -5.19 0.83
CA VAL A 205 10.56 -4.71 0.36
C VAL A 205 10.66 -4.30 -1.09
N ALA A 206 9.75 -4.76 -1.94
CA ALA A 206 9.63 -4.29 -3.32
C ALA A 206 8.90 -2.95 -3.38
N ILE A 207 9.22 -2.10 -4.38
CA ILE A 207 8.69 -0.73 -4.46
C ILE A 207 7.17 -0.68 -4.63
N ASP A 208 6.58 -1.70 -5.27
CA ASP A 208 5.15 -1.84 -5.56
C ASP A 208 4.38 -2.70 -4.52
N GLN A 209 5.06 -3.13 -3.44
CA GLN A 209 4.51 -4.08 -2.48
C GLN A 209 3.43 -3.46 -1.59
N TYR A 210 3.51 -2.15 -1.30
CA TYR A 210 2.60 -1.45 -0.42
C TYR A 210 1.98 -0.21 -1.09
N ALA A 211 0.75 0.12 -0.69
CA ALA A 211 -0.02 1.23 -1.25
C ALA A 211 0.00 2.50 -0.38
N TYR A 212 0.38 2.40 0.89
CA TYR A 212 0.29 3.50 1.84
C TYR A 212 1.53 3.62 2.72
N VAL A 213 1.93 4.87 3.01
CA VAL A 213 2.75 5.24 4.15
C VAL A 213 1.81 5.56 5.31
N LEU A 214 1.91 4.84 6.44
CA LEU A 214 0.96 4.89 7.54
C LEU A 214 1.64 5.31 8.84
N TYR A 215 0.99 6.17 9.62
CA TYR A 215 1.47 6.66 10.91
C TYR A 215 0.54 6.24 12.04
N PHE A 216 1.11 5.58 13.06
CA PHE A 216 0.41 5.16 14.26
C PHE A 216 1.15 5.56 15.53
N CYS A 217 0.39 5.95 16.55
CA CYS A 217 0.85 5.99 17.92
C CYS A 217 0.80 4.55 18.49
N LYS A 218 1.93 3.83 18.40
CA LYS A 218 2.02 2.40 18.69
C LYS A 218 1.56 2.00 20.09
N PRO A 219 1.92 2.71 21.18
CA PRO A 219 1.49 2.34 22.53
C PRO A 219 -0.03 2.38 22.74
N PHE A 220 -0.74 3.20 21.98
CA PHE A 220 -2.19 3.38 22.11
C PHE A 220 -2.97 2.77 20.93
N ASN A 221 -2.26 2.20 19.95
CA ASN A 221 -2.86 1.66 18.72
C ASN A 221 -3.80 2.66 18.03
N VAL A 222 -3.38 3.93 17.94
CA VAL A 222 -4.18 5.02 17.37
C VAL A 222 -3.57 5.47 16.05
N LYS A 223 -4.35 5.42 14.98
CA LYS A 223 -3.97 6.00 13.69
C LYS A 223 -3.79 7.51 13.85
N VAL A 224 -2.72 8.06 13.29
CA VAL A 224 -2.44 9.49 13.24
C VAL A 224 -2.69 10.05 11.85
N GLY A 225 -2.32 9.34 10.82
CA GLY A 225 -2.55 9.70 9.43
C GLY A 225 -1.90 8.73 8.47
N ASP A 226 -2.05 9.00 7.19
CA ASP A 226 -1.50 8.20 6.10
C ASP A 226 -1.25 9.03 4.84
N GLY A 227 -0.62 8.42 3.85
CA GLY A 227 -0.44 8.94 2.50
C GLY A 227 -0.41 7.81 1.50
N GLU A 228 -1.19 7.93 0.43
CA GLU A 228 -1.18 6.97 -0.67
C GLU A 228 0.12 7.08 -1.48
N ILE A 229 0.63 5.93 -1.92
CA ILE A 229 1.81 5.82 -2.77
C ILE A 229 1.33 5.75 -4.22
N LEU A 230 1.69 6.73 -5.03
CA LEU A 230 1.19 6.94 -6.39
C LEU A 230 2.32 6.96 -7.39
N THR A 231 2.02 6.60 -8.63
CA THR A 231 2.90 6.92 -9.77
C THR A 231 2.89 8.43 -10.04
N PRO A 232 4.01 9.04 -10.42
CA PRO A 232 4.12 10.49 -10.72
C PRO A 232 3.17 10.96 -11.81
#